data_599242b9581f632f504b3a7823159134
#
_entry.id   599242b9581f632f504b3a7823159134
#
_cell.length_a   1.000
_cell.length_b   1.000
_cell.length_c   1.000
_cell.angle_alpha   90.00
_cell.angle_beta   90.00
_cell.angle_gamma   90.00
#
_symmetry.space_group_name_H-M   'P 1'
#
loop_
_entity.id
_entity.type
_entity.pdbx_description
1 polymer ?
#
loop_
_entity_poly.entity_id
_entity_poly.type
_entity_poly.pdbx_seq_one_letter_code
_entity_poly.pdbx_strand_id
1 'polypeptide(L)'
;MAEAEEKALSPAEKAKLAAAKKAEAAKKAGPVGDPLVDNEDGTITDPNSGFMWKKTDAWLDVKKFYTWFDHREYVDWVNKNKDKFGGFDNWRIPNKAEALTLFDKTGVKSLVDKNGTSYPIDGIFAAGGASNTWITECTDEKIIRMDLKIGVDTAYPTPDVWSSMRLIRKEGEAAPAPA
;
A
#
# COMPACT_ATOMS: atom_id res chain seq x y z
N MET A 1 -0.42 10.85 53.44
CA MET A 1 -1.21 10.68 52.20
C MET A 1 -0.77 11.78 51.25
N ALA A 2 0.03 11.43 50.26
CA ALA A 2 0.48 12.35 49.24
C ALA A 2 -0.27 11.95 47.95
N GLU A 3 -1.26 12.76 47.56
CA GLU A 3 -1.89 12.68 46.26
C GLU A 3 -0.87 13.20 45.23
N ALA A 4 -0.41 12.30 44.35
CA ALA A 4 0.39 12.68 43.21
C ALA A 4 -0.54 13.35 42.18
N GLU A 5 -0.45 14.67 42.06
CA GLU A 5 -1.06 15.40 40.95
C GLU A 5 -0.52 14.87 39.59
N GLU A 6 -1.35 14.14 38.90
CA GLU A 6 -1.11 13.72 37.50
C GLU A 6 -1.24 14.98 36.63
N LYS A 7 -0.11 15.67 36.46
CA LYS A 7 -0.01 16.89 35.64
C LYS A 7 -0.31 16.53 34.17
N ALA A 8 -1.45 16.94 33.68
CA ALA A 8 -1.83 16.73 32.28
C ALA A 8 -0.81 17.41 31.36
N LEU A 9 -0.14 16.64 30.53
CA LEU A 9 0.85 17.11 29.55
C LEU A 9 0.21 18.12 28.59
N SER A 10 0.91 19.20 28.32
CA SER A 10 0.51 20.20 27.32
C SER A 10 0.50 19.59 25.89
N PRO A 11 -0.23 20.17 24.94
CA PRO A 11 -0.21 19.69 23.54
C PRO A 11 1.20 19.59 22.94
N ALA A 12 2.09 20.50 23.30
CA ALA A 12 3.49 20.50 22.85
C ALA A 12 4.30 19.34 23.48
N GLU A 13 4.07 19.02 24.74
CA GLU A 13 4.70 17.88 25.43
C GLU A 13 4.20 16.55 24.89
N LYS A 14 2.88 16.45 24.59
CA LYS A 14 2.31 15.27 23.93
C LYS A 14 2.91 15.04 22.54
N ALA A 15 3.09 16.11 21.76
CA ALA A 15 3.73 16.04 20.45
C ALA A 15 5.21 15.59 20.54
N LYS A 16 5.96 16.13 21.52
CA LYS A 16 7.35 15.70 21.78
C LYS A 16 7.43 14.23 22.22
N LEU A 17 6.53 13.79 23.09
CA LEU A 17 6.47 12.41 23.56
C LEU A 17 6.10 11.45 22.43
N ALA A 18 5.16 11.83 21.57
CA ALA A 18 4.80 11.06 20.39
C ALA A 18 5.97 10.96 19.40
N ALA A 19 6.69 12.05 19.17
CA ALA A 19 7.89 12.06 18.32
C ALA A 19 9.02 11.20 18.92
N ALA A 20 9.24 11.26 20.24
CA ALA A 20 10.23 10.44 20.93
C ALA A 20 9.88 8.94 20.87
N LYS A 21 8.61 8.58 21.09
CA LYS A 21 8.14 7.19 20.93
C LYS A 21 8.30 6.68 19.50
N LYS A 22 8.03 7.53 18.51
CA LYS A 22 8.22 7.21 17.10
C LYS A 22 9.70 6.98 16.76
N ALA A 23 10.59 7.81 17.29
CA ALA A 23 12.04 7.67 17.11
C ALA A 23 12.60 6.42 17.82
N GLU A 24 12.06 6.06 19.00
CA GLU A 24 12.46 4.86 19.73
C GLU A 24 11.96 3.58 19.03
N ALA A 25 10.73 3.60 18.48
CA ALA A 25 10.19 2.51 17.67
C ALA A 25 11.05 2.29 16.40
N ALA A 26 11.50 3.37 15.75
CA ALA A 26 12.42 3.30 14.61
C ALA A 26 13.79 2.69 14.98
N LYS A 27 14.29 2.92 16.20
CA LYS A 27 15.55 2.31 16.69
C LYS A 27 15.40 0.84 17.08
N LYS A 28 14.21 0.41 17.47
CA LYS A 28 13.88 -0.99 17.79
C LYS A 28 13.52 -1.83 16.58
N ALA A 29 13.18 -1.21 15.44
CA ALA A 29 13.09 -1.91 14.18
C ALA A 29 14.48 -2.47 13.88
N GLY A 30 14.62 -3.78 13.78
CA GLY A 30 15.87 -4.47 13.39
C GLY A 30 16.40 -3.95 12.05
N PRO A 31 17.48 -4.54 11.47
CA PRO A 31 18.09 -4.02 10.27
C PRO A 31 17.01 -3.76 9.22
N VAL A 32 16.75 -2.49 8.98
CA VAL A 32 15.87 -2.03 7.91
C VAL A 32 16.59 -2.43 6.64
N GLY A 33 15.95 -3.23 5.79
CA GLY A 33 16.50 -3.56 4.49
C GLY A 33 16.77 -2.28 3.67
N ASP A 34 17.35 -2.44 2.50
CA ASP A 34 17.59 -1.31 1.60
C ASP A 34 16.30 -0.55 1.31
N PRO A 35 16.34 0.79 1.25
CA PRO A 35 15.16 1.60 0.97
C PRO A 35 14.61 1.31 -0.42
N LEU A 36 13.30 1.52 -0.59
CA LEU A 36 12.66 1.49 -1.89
C LEU A 36 13.28 2.54 -2.82
N VAL A 37 13.39 2.23 -4.10
CA VAL A 37 14.00 3.09 -5.12
C VAL A 37 12.93 3.57 -6.10
N ASP A 38 12.79 4.89 -6.25
CA ASP A 38 11.97 5.50 -7.30
C ASP A 38 12.76 5.49 -8.62
N ASN A 39 12.23 4.80 -9.62
CA ASN A 39 12.90 4.70 -10.93
C ASN A 39 12.60 5.90 -11.83
N GLU A 40 11.81 6.88 -11.37
CA GLU A 40 11.43 8.10 -12.10
C GLU A 40 10.62 7.84 -13.39
N ASP A 41 10.18 6.62 -13.61
CA ASP A 41 9.41 6.17 -14.77
C ASP A 41 7.97 5.70 -14.41
N GLY A 42 7.52 6.04 -13.20
CA GLY A 42 6.23 5.62 -12.64
C GLY A 42 6.28 4.28 -11.90
N THR A 43 7.49 3.75 -11.69
CA THR A 43 7.72 2.49 -10.97
C THR A 43 8.64 2.68 -9.76
N ILE A 44 8.53 1.78 -8.81
CA ILE A 44 9.32 1.73 -7.57
C ILE A 44 9.88 0.32 -7.42
N THR A 45 11.20 0.21 -7.29
CA THR A 45 11.87 -1.07 -7.04
C THR A 45 12.04 -1.30 -5.53
N ASP A 46 11.71 -2.50 -5.08
CA ASP A 46 12.09 -3.01 -3.77
C ASP A 46 13.35 -3.89 -3.92
N PRO A 47 14.53 -3.39 -3.55
CA PRO A 47 15.78 -4.13 -3.71
C PRO A 47 15.86 -5.36 -2.80
N ASN A 48 15.06 -5.45 -1.74
CA ASN A 48 15.08 -6.56 -0.80
C ASN A 48 14.36 -7.80 -1.33
N SER A 49 13.30 -7.60 -2.10
CA SER A 49 12.48 -8.69 -2.66
C SER A 49 12.66 -8.90 -4.15
N GLY A 50 13.22 -7.91 -4.85
CA GLY A 50 13.28 -7.87 -6.31
C GLY A 50 11.93 -7.60 -6.96
N PHE A 51 10.92 -7.22 -6.19
CA PHE A 51 9.64 -6.76 -6.72
C PHE A 51 9.72 -5.31 -7.19
N MET A 52 8.89 -5.02 -8.16
CA MET A 52 8.65 -3.67 -8.64
C MET A 52 7.18 -3.33 -8.44
N TRP A 53 6.92 -2.17 -7.87
CA TRP A 53 5.59 -1.63 -7.63
C TRP A 53 5.27 -0.50 -8.60
N LYS A 54 4.02 -0.41 -9.00
CA LYS A 54 3.53 0.79 -9.68
C LYS A 54 3.40 1.93 -8.66
N LYS A 55 3.96 3.10 -8.97
CA LYS A 55 4.01 4.25 -8.05
C LYS A 55 2.63 4.80 -7.70
N THR A 56 1.70 4.76 -8.67
CA THR A 56 0.30 5.15 -8.54
C THR A 56 -0.60 3.92 -8.40
N ASP A 57 -1.81 4.11 -7.91
CA ASP A 57 -2.87 3.11 -7.86
C ASP A 57 -3.98 3.42 -8.90
N ALA A 58 -4.97 2.54 -9.00
CA ALA A 58 -6.08 2.71 -9.95
C ALA A 58 -6.86 4.03 -9.73
N TRP A 59 -7.03 4.46 -8.47
CA TRP A 59 -7.69 5.72 -8.19
C TRP A 59 -6.93 6.94 -8.72
N LEU A 60 -5.61 6.94 -8.56
CA LEU A 60 -4.77 8.04 -9.07
C LEU A 60 -4.77 8.11 -10.60
N ASP A 61 -4.74 6.95 -11.26
CA ASP A 61 -4.64 6.90 -12.71
C ASP A 61 -5.94 7.22 -13.45
N VAL A 62 -7.05 6.61 -13.00
CA VAL A 62 -8.31 6.64 -13.75
C VAL A 62 -9.51 7.14 -12.92
N LYS A 63 -9.29 7.52 -11.66
CA LYS A 63 -10.33 8.02 -10.73
C LYS A 63 -11.52 7.06 -10.58
N LYS A 64 -11.27 5.76 -10.70
CA LYS A 64 -12.28 4.69 -10.62
C LYS A 64 -11.86 3.67 -9.57
N PHE A 65 -12.84 3.16 -8.82
CA PHE A 65 -12.76 1.92 -8.07
C PHE A 65 -13.36 0.78 -8.88
N TYR A 66 -12.96 -0.43 -8.58
CA TYR A 66 -13.39 -1.63 -9.31
C TYR A 66 -13.93 -2.66 -8.32
N THR A 67 -14.97 -3.38 -8.73
CA THR A 67 -15.35 -4.63 -8.06
C THR A 67 -14.31 -5.70 -8.36
N TRP A 68 -14.38 -6.83 -7.66
CA TRP A 68 -13.53 -7.97 -8.00
C TRP A 68 -13.74 -8.44 -9.44
N PHE A 69 -14.97 -8.47 -9.90
CA PHE A 69 -15.31 -8.94 -11.25
C PHE A 69 -14.77 -8.04 -12.37
N ASP A 70 -14.58 -6.77 -12.07
CA ASP A 70 -14.11 -5.78 -13.05
C ASP A 70 -12.61 -5.44 -12.89
N HIS A 71 -11.91 -6.04 -11.91
CA HIS A 71 -10.53 -5.65 -11.60
C HIS A 71 -9.58 -5.83 -12.79
N ARG A 72 -9.82 -6.80 -13.66
CA ARG A 72 -9.01 -7.06 -14.85
C ARG A 72 -9.01 -5.93 -15.85
N GLU A 73 -10.09 -5.15 -15.95
CA GLU A 73 -10.13 -3.97 -16.83
C GLU A 73 -8.96 -3.04 -16.57
N TYR A 74 -8.64 -2.78 -15.29
CA TYR A 74 -7.53 -1.90 -14.95
C TYR A 74 -6.17 -2.56 -15.17
N VAL A 75 -6.01 -3.82 -14.82
CA VAL A 75 -4.75 -4.58 -15.04
C VAL A 75 -4.41 -4.60 -16.53
N ASP A 76 -5.38 -4.92 -17.38
CA ASP A 76 -5.23 -4.95 -18.82
C ASP A 76 -4.95 -3.56 -19.39
N TRP A 77 -5.61 -2.52 -18.87
CA TRP A 77 -5.36 -1.15 -19.27
C TRP A 77 -3.92 -0.73 -18.97
N VAL A 78 -3.39 -1.04 -17.78
CA VAL A 78 -2.00 -0.74 -17.43
C VAL A 78 -1.03 -1.47 -18.36
N ASN A 79 -1.21 -2.77 -18.59
CA ASN A 79 -0.34 -3.58 -19.42
C ASN A 79 -0.38 -3.17 -20.91
N LYS A 80 -1.50 -2.67 -21.39
CA LYS A 80 -1.62 -2.08 -22.74
C LYS A 80 -0.96 -0.71 -22.84
N ASN A 81 -0.91 0.07 -21.76
CA ASN A 81 -0.29 1.40 -21.71
C ASN A 81 1.11 1.35 -21.08
N LYS A 82 1.84 0.30 -21.30
CA LYS A 82 3.14 0.01 -20.68
C LYS A 82 4.14 1.16 -20.72
N ASP A 83 4.15 1.96 -21.78
CA ASP A 83 5.08 3.10 -21.94
C ASP A 83 4.95 4.16 -20.83
N LYS A 84 3.80 4.18 -20.12
CA LYS A 84 3.56 5.06 -18.98
C LYS A 84 4.05 4.48 -17.66
N PHE A 85 4.40 3.20 -17.63
CA PHE A 85 4.67 2.44 -16.43
C PHE A 85 5.92 1.58 -16.59
N GLY A 86 7.05 2.22 -16.90
CA GLY A 86 8.36 1.61 -17.01
C GLY A 86 8.57 0.69 -18.22
N GLY A 87 7.65 0.67 -19.19
CA GLY A 87 7.75 -0.19 -20.37
C GLY A 87 7.34 -1.65 -20.17
N PHE A 88 6.78 -1.99 -19.01
CA PHE A 88 6.43 -3.37 -18.65
C PHE A 88 4.97 -3.68 -18.91
N ASP A 89 4.68 -4.92 -19.31
CA ASP A 89 3.34 -5.45 -19.65
C ASP A 89 2.95 -6.68 -18.81
N ASN A 90 3.65 -6.93 -17.71
CA ASN A 90 3.41 -8.04 -16.80
C ASN A 90 2.99 -7.57 -15.39
N TRP A 91 2.30 -6.45 -15.30
CA TRP A 91 1.70 -5.96 -14.06
C TRP A 91 0.54 -6.85 -13.63
N ARG A 92 0.46 -7.13 -12.35
CA ARG A 92 -0.59 -7.95 -11.74
C ARG A 92 -1.00 -7.42 -10.37
N ILE A 93 -2.12 -7.88 -9.83
CA ILE A 93 -2.46 -7.65 -8.43
C ILE A 93 -1.49 -8.44 -7.53
N PRO A 94 -1.15 -7.93 -6.34
CA PRO A 94 -0.32 -8.65 -5.37
C PRO A 94 -1.10 -9.78 -4.69
N ASN A 95 -0.39 -10.77 -4.16
CA ASN A 95 -0.94 -11.64 -3.14
C ASN A 95 -0.89 -10.95 -1.76
N LYS A 96 -1.49 -11.57 -0.74
CA LYS A 96 -1.53 -11.04 0.63
C LYS A 96 -0.15 -10.77 1.20
N ALA A 97 0.79 -11.70 1.03
CA ALA A 97 2.15 -11.56 1.57
C ALA A 97 2.89 -10.39 0.89
N GLU A 98 2.75 -10.24 -0.42
CA GLU A 98 3.32 -9.13 -1.18
C GLU A 98 2.70 -7.80 -0.77
N ALA A 99 1.38 -7.71 -0.66
CA ALA A 99 0.70 -6.48 -0.21
C ALA A 99 1.13 -6.06 1.19
N LEU A 100 1.38 -7.02 2.09
CA LEU A 100 1.85 -6.76 3.45
C LEU A 100 3.29 -6.21 3.50
N THR A 101 4.11 -6.37 2.46
CA THR A 101 5.44 -5.74 2.42
C THR A 101 5.37 -4.22 2.38
N LEU A 102 4.26 -3.67 1.90
CA LEU A 102 4.03 -2.22 1.89
C LEU A 102 3.67 -1.66 3.27
N PHE A 103 3.06 -2.48 4.13
CA PHE A 103 2.56 -2.05 5.43
C PHE A 103 3.69 -1.91 6.45
N ASP A 104 3.91 -0.69 6.93
CA ASP A 104 4.91 -0.42 7.96
C ASP A 104 4.34 -0.66 9.37
N LYS A 105 4.69 -1.79 9.96
CA LYS A 105 4.32 -2.16 11.34
C LYS A 105 4.93 -1.25 12.40
N THR A 106 5.97 -0.50 12.06
CA THR A 106 6.66 0.40 13.00
C THR A 106 5.94 1.75 13.13
N GLY A 107 5.07 2.09 12.19
CA GLY A 107 4.36 3.36 12.15
C GLY A 107 5.25 4.58 11.84
N VAL A 108 6.46 4.34 11.32
CA VAL A 108 7.40 5.41 10.92
C VAL A 108 7.03 5.97 9.56
N LYS A 109 6.68 5.08 8.61
CA LYS A 109 6.27 5.46 7.26
C LYS A 109 4.85 6.04 7.27
N SER A 110 4.61 6.99 6.40
CA SER A 110 3.29 7.64 6.31
C SER A 110 3.05 8.16 4.90
N LEU A 111 1.93 7.77 4.34
CA LEU A 111 1.41 8.29 3.08
C LEU A 111 -0.01 8.81 3.30
N VAL A 112 -0.42 9.84 2.56
CA VAL A 112 -1.76 10.43 2.67
C VAL A 112 -2.66 9.84 1.59
N ASP A 113 -3.85 9.35 1.99
CA ASP A 113 -4.85 8.81 1.07
C ASP A 113 -5.70 9.93 0.39
N LYS A 114 -6.61 9.52 -0.48
CA LYS A 114 -7.52 10.42 -1.21
C LYS A 114 -8.45 11.27 -0.31
N ASN A 115 -8.62 10.91 0.95
CA ASN A 115 -9.45 11.62 1.93
C ASN A 115 -8.61 12.48 2.88
N GLY A 116 -7.29 12.58 2.65
CA GLY A 116 -6.39 13.32 3.54
C GLY A 116 -5.99 12.56 4.81
N THR A 117 -6.29 11.25 4.90
CA THR A 117 -5.94 10.42 6.05
C THR A 117 -4.60 9.76 5.83
N SER A 118 -3.70 9.87 6.82
CA SER A 118 -2.42 9.17 6.79
C SER A 118 -2.56 7.69 7.07
N TYR A 119 -1.76 6.88 6.38
CA TYR A 119 -1.68 5.43 6.60
C TYR A 119 -0.24 4.93 6.43
N PRO A 120 0.14 3.79 7.07
CA PRO A 120 1.52 3.41 7.28
C PRO A 120 2.14 2.68 6.07
N ILE A 121 2.30 3.38 4.96
CA ILE A 121 3.15 2.94 3.85
C ILE A 121 4.17 4.01 3.48
N ASP A 122 5.16 3.65 2.67
CA ASP A 122 6.25 4.54 2.31
C ASP A 122 5.77 5.76 1.52
N GLY A 123 6.26 6.94 1.90
CA GLY A 123 5.98 8.22 1.22
C GLY A 123 6.58 8.35 -0.18
N ILE A 124 7.36 7.37 -0.65
CA ILE A 124 7.88 7.31 -2.01
C ILE A 124 6.75 7.06 -3.05
N PHE A 125 5.66 6.42 -2.62
CA PHE A 125 4.46 6.26 -3.45
C PHE A 125 3.73 7.60 -3.64
N ALA A 126 2.96 7.71 -4.71
CA ALA A 126 2.17 8.90 -4.96
C ALA A 126 1.06 9.07 -3.93
N ALA A 127 0.99 10.25 -3.31
CA ALA A 127 -0.04 10.62 -2.34
C ALA A 127 -1.41 10.82 -3.02
N GLY A 128 -2.50 10.73 -2.25
CA GLY A 128 -3.87 10.93 -2.73
C GLY A 128 -4.49 9.69 -3.38
N GLY A 129 -3.82 8.54 -3.30
CA GLY A 129 -4.36 7.25 -3.71
C GLY A 129 -5.32 6.64 -2.69
N ALA A 130 -5.77 5.42 -2.94
CA ALA A 130 -6.58 4.66 -2.00
C ALA A 130 -5.70 3.86 -1.03
N SER A 131 -6.24 3.59 0.15
CA SER A 131 -5.59 2.79 1.19
C SER A 131 -5.97 1.31 1.17
N ASN A 132 -6.58 0.85 0.10
CA ASN A 132 -6.96 -0.56 -0.07
C ASN A 132 -6.59 -1.07 -1.46
N THR A 133 -6.44 -2.39 -1.57
CA THR A 133 -6.13 -3.06 -2.83
C THR A 133 -6.75 -4.45 -2.89
N TRP A 134 -7.13 -4.90 -4.07
CA TRP A 134 -7.41 -6.31 -4.32
C TRP A 134 -6.15 -7.15 -4.14
N ILE A 135 -6.33 -8.39 -3.74
CA ILE A 135 -5.28 -9.39 -3.59
C ILE A 135 -5.69 -10.70 -4.27
N THR A 136 -4.74 -11.52 -4.68
CA THR A 136 -4.99 -12.76 -5.44
C THR A 136 -5.76 -13.84 -4.66
N GLU A 137 -5.84 -13.71 -3.34
CA GLU A 137 -6.66 -14.58 -2.48
C GLU A 137 -8.16 -14.29 -2.59
N CYS A 138 -8.55 -13.19 -3.25
CA CYS A 138 -9.94 -12.93 -3.60
C CYS A 138 -10.37 -13.86 -4.73
N THR A 139 -11.57 -14.42 -4.62
CA THR A 139 -12.20 -15.29 -5.63
C THR A 139 -13.65 -14.86 -5.82
N ASP A 140 -14.32 -15.40 -6.85
CA ASP A 140 -15.74 -15.12 -7.10
C ASP A 140 -16.65 -15.57 -5.95
N GLU A 141 -16.21 -16.60 -5.21
CA GLU A 141 -16.94 -17.12 -4.06
C GLU A 141 -16.59 -16.44 -2.74
N LYS A 142 -15.41 -15.82 -2.67
CA LYS A 142 -14.89 -15.21 -1.46
C LYS A 142 -14.23 -13.87 -1.77
N ILE A 143 -14.99 -12.81 -1.60
CA ILE A 143 -14.50 -11.44 -1.84
C ILE A 143 -13.61 -11.00 -0.69
N ILE A 144 -12.32 -10.81 -0.98
CA ILE A 144 -11.31 -10.40 0.02
C ILE A 144 -10.57 -9.16 -0.48
N ARG A 145 -10.44 -8.17 0.38
CA ARG A 145 -9.70 -6.94 0.11
C ARG A 145 -8.69 -6.68 1.22
N MET A 146 -7.48 -6.25 0.85
CA MET A 146 -6.47 -5.77 1.79
C MET A 146 -6.73 -4.31 2.16
N ASP A 147 -6.74 -4.02 3.45
CA ASP A 147 -6.72 -2.65 3.99
C ASP A 147 -5.31 -2.31 4.47
N LEU A 148 -4.66 -1.38 3.78
CA LEU A 148 -3.30 -0.93 4.08
C LEU A 148 -3.24 0.09 5.24
N LYS A 149 -4.38 0.54 5.78
CA LYS A 149 -4.41 1.38 7.00
C LYS A 149 -4.07 0.57 8.23
N ILE A 150 -4.51 -0.68 8.25
CA ILE A 150 -4.38 -1.56 9.42
C ILE A 150 -3.59 -2.85 9.12
N GLY A 151 -3.21 -3.08 7.85
CA GLY A 151 -2.45 -4.25 7.43
C GLY A 151 -3.24 -5.56 7.56
N VAL A 152 -4.55 -5.53 7.33
CA VAL A 152 -5.45 -6.69 7.48
C VAL A 152 -6.26 -6.91 6.20
N ASP A 153 -6.38 -8.16 5.80
CA ASP A 153 -7.32 -8.59 4.78
C ASP A 153 -8.69 -8.86 5.40
N THR A 154 -9.74 -8.41 4.73
CA THR A 154 -11.12 -8.56 5.19
C THR A 154 -11.94 -9.27 4.13
N ALA A 155 -12.65 -10.34 4.55
CA ALA A 155 -13.64 -11.02 3.73
C ALA A 155 -15.00 -10.32 3.87
N TYR A 156 -15.68 -10.17 2.74
CA TYR A 156 -16.99 -9.50 2.65
C TYR A 156 -18.07 -10.49 2.25
N PRO A 157 -19.28 -10.37 2.82
CA PRO A 157 -20.38 -11.30 2.54
C PRO A 157 -21.07 -11.02 1.20
N THR A 158 -20.76 -9.91 0.55
CA THR A 158 -21.42 -9.48 -0.72
C THR A 158 -20.37 -9.17 -1.78
N PRO A 159 -20.70 -9.33 -3.07
CA PRO A 159 -19.81 -8.96 -4.17
C PRO A 159 -19.72 -7.43 -4.41
N ASP A 160 -20.61 -6.63 -3.83
CA ASP A 160 -20.69 -5.18 -4.04
C ASP A 160 -19.62 -4.43 -3.22
N VAL A 161 -18.40 -4.89 -3.29
CA VAL A 161 -17.24 -4.26 -2.65
C VAL A 161 -16.37 -3.63 -3.72
N TRP A 162 -16.00 -2.38 -3.46
CA TRP A 162 -15.18 -1.60 -4.36
C TRP A 162 -13.80 -1.38 -3.78
N SER A 163 -12.77 -1.51 -4.61
CA SER A 163 -11.38 -1.31 -4.23
C SER A 163 -10.60 -0.60 -5.32
N SER A 164 -9.53 0.06 -4.91
CA SER A 164 -8.45 0.41 -5.82
C SER A 164 -7.55 -0.81 -6.05
N MET A 165 -6.54 -0.65 -6.88
CA MET A 165 -5.50 -1.67 -7.10
C MET A 165 -4.14 -1.00 -7.11
N ARG A 166 -3.24 -1.55 -6.32
CA ARG A 166 -1.82 -1.24 -6.36
C ARG A 166 -1.13 -2.45 -7.00
N LEU A 167 -0.58 -2.25 -8.17
CA LEU A 167 -0.02 -3.34 -8.97
C LEU A 167 1.45 -3.60 -8.65
N ILE A 168 1.84 -4.84 -8.83
CA ILE A 168 3.18 -5.38 -8.62
C ILE A 168 3.61 -6.19 -9.84
N ARG A 169 4.92 -6.32 -10.04
CA ARG A 169 5.55 -7.24 -10.98
C ARG A 169 6.88 -7.73 -10.44
N LYS A 170 7.40 -8.80 -11.02
CA LYS A 170 8.77 -9.24 -10.82
C LYS A 170 9.43 -9.48 -12.17
N GLU A 171 10.72 -9.25 -12.26
CA GLU A 171 11.48 -9.56 -13.46
C GLU A 171 11.43 -11.07 -13.74
N GLY A 172 11.22 -11.44 -15.00
CA GLY A 172 11.09 -12.82 -15.42
C GLY A 172 9.72 -13.48 -15.17
N GLU A 173 8.78 -12.81 -14.50
CA GLU A 173 7.40 -13.28 -14.42
C GLU A 173 6.67 -13.10 -15.75
N ALA A 174 5.88 -14.11 -16.13
CA ALA A 174 4.99 -14.00 -17.29
C ALA A 174 3.88 -12.96 -17.04
N ALA A 175 3.39 -12.33 -18.10
CA ALA A 175 2.19 -11.51 -18.02
C ALA A 175 0.99 -12.35 -17.51
N PRO A 176 0.07 -11.75 -16.72
CA PRO A 176 -1.14 -12.47 -16.34
C PRO A 176 -1.93 -12.89 -17.58
N ALA A 177 -2.54 -14.07 -17.53
CA ALA A 177 -3.37 -14.54 -18.64
C ALA A 177 -4.46 -13.49 -18.94
N PRO A 178 -4.73 -13.18 -20.21
CA PRO A 178 -5.83 -12.31 -20.57
C PRO A 178 -7.17 -12.87 -20.08
N ALA A 179 -8.09 -11.96 -19.77
CA ALA A 179 -9.43 -12.33 -19.30
C ALA A 179 -10.25 -12.99 -20.40
#